data_93f90498699d3b7cd71a35c0e9f1a2bb
#
_entry.id   93f90498699d3b7cd71a35c0e9f1a2bb
#
_cell.length_a   1.000
_cell.length_b   1.000
_cell.length_c   1.000
_cell.angle_alpha   90.00
_cell.angle_beta   90.00
_cell.angle_gamma   90.00
#
_symmetry.space_group_name_H-M   'P 1'
#
loop_
_entity.id
_entity.type
_entity.pdbx_description
1 polymer ?
#
loop_
_entity_poly.entity_id
_entity_poly.type
_entity_poly.pdbx_seq_one_letter_code
_entity_poly.pdbx_strand_id
1 'polypeptide(L)'
;MNNIKRVPLYEKELVVNFLNENWGSVHPLVNNRELFNYYYVDGDMTNFYVWQENGEVLAVCGYIKCSEEEKSDIWISIWCRKKGANGVGLQLMGAMKELTGARVMSCNNIRPNTMVFYNFLGYHPDKLDHYYRLADLPNYKMAVVNNKIIPRCEKKPDVWLEKLADINRVKAVFEIPHGLKPHKDYWYINKRYFNYPHYKYDVYGVHNGGSVPCLV
;
A
#
# COMPACT_ATOMS: atom_id res chain seq x y z
N MET A 1 9.07 -22.50 12.86
CA MET A 1 8.23 -21.27 12.79
C MET A 1 7.47 -20.99 14.10
N ASN A 2 7.90 -21.54 15.23
CA ASN A 2 7.15 -21.42 16.50
C ASN A 2 7.05 -19.98 17.08
N ASN A 3 7.85 -19.05 16.59
CA ASN A 3 7.94 -17.69 17.12
C ASN A 3 7.11 -16.66 16.35
N ILE A 4 6.53 -17.03 15.22
CA ILE A 4 5.74 -16.10 14.39
C ILE A 4 4.26 -16.40 14.54
N LYS A 5 3.46 -15.36 14.86
CA LYS A 5 2.01 -15.46 14.92
C LYS A 5 1.34 -14.30 14.22
N ARG A 6 0.16 -14.53 13.61
CA ARG A 6 -0.75 -13.48 13.20
C ARG A 6 -1.43 -12.91 14.45
N VAL A 7 -1.56 -11.59 14.53
CA VAL A 7 -2.09 -10.94 15.72
C VAL A 7 -3.61 -10.88 15.64
N PRO A 8 -4.34 -11.49 16.62
CA PRO A 8 -5.79 -11.34 16.69
C PRO A 8 -6.17 -9.88 17.04
N LEU A 9 -7.37 -9.48 16.66
CA LEU A 9 -7.83 -8.11 16.85
C LEU A 9 -7.85 -7.70 18.33
N TYR A 10 -8.19 -8.61 19.23
CA TYR A 10 -8.21 -8.34 20.67
C TYR A 10 -6.80 -8.14 21.28
N GLU A 11 -5.74 -8.58 20.57
CA GLU A 11 -4.34 -8.36 20.96
C GLU A 11 -3.67 -7.21 20.19
N LYS A 12 -4.39 -6.39 19.46
CA LYS A 12 -3.83 -5.33 18.59
C LYS A 12 -2.87 -4.38 19.33
N GLU A 13 -3.08 -4.19 20.63
CA GLU A 13 -2.23 -3.32 21.45
C GLU A 13 -0.78 -3.81 21.52
N LEU A 14 -0.51 -5.10 21.28
CA LEU A 14 0.86 -5.60 21.16
C LEU A 14 1.61 -4.89 20.01
N VAL A 15 0.93 -4.71 18.88
CA VAL A 15 1.50 -4.02 17.69
C VAL A 15 1.62 -2.52 17.95
N VAL A 16 0.58 -1.90 18.51
CA VAL A 16 0.53 -0.45 18.77
C VAL A 16 1.66 -0.06 19.73
N ASN A 17 1.78 -0.76 20.85
CA ASN A 17 2.80 -0.50 21.86
C ASN A 17 4.20 -0.74 21.29
N PHE A 18 4.41 -1.87 20.59
CA PHE A 18 5.70 -2.17 19.97
C PHE A 18 6.15 -1.07 19.00
N LEU A 19 5.25 -0.58 18.16
CA LEU A 19 5.57 0.46 17.18
C LEU A 19 5.80 1.83 17.85
N ASN A 20 5.05 2.17 18.88
CA ASN A 20 5.28 3.40 19.63
C ASN A 20 6.68 3.44 20.29
N GLU A 21 7.17 2.28 20.74
CA GLU A 21 8.50 2.16 21.35
C GLU A 21 9.65 2.10 20.31
N ASN A 22 9.43 1.48 19.16
CA ASN A 22 10.52 1.08 18.26
C ASN A 22 10.53 1.78 16.90
N TRP A 23 9.46 2.50 16.49
CA TRP A 23 9.40 3.16 15.19
C TRP A 23 10.17 4.50 15.12
N GLY A 24 10.41 5.13 16.26
CA GLY A 24 11.12 6.42 16.34
C GLY A 24 10.24 7.66 16.17
N SER A 25 8.95 7.50 15.88
CA SER A 25 7.94 8.55 15.84
C SER A 25 6.54 7.93 15.95
N VAL A 26 5.53 8.74 16.28
CA VAL A 26 4.13 8.28 16.28
C VAL A 26 3.72 7.90 14.85
N HIS A 27 3.36 6.63 14.66
CA HIS A 27 2.96 6.15 13.35
C HIS A 27 1.46 6.41 13.12
N PRO A 28 1.06 7.28 12.15
CA PRO A 28 -0.32 7.72 12.01
C PRO A 28 -1.30 6.58 11.72
N LEU A 29 -0.90 5.59 10.90
CA LEU A 29 -1.77 4.44 10.56
C LEU A 29 -2.01 3.50 11.74
N VAL A 30 -1.23 3.60 12.80
CA VAL A 30 -1.32 2.74 13.98
C VAL A 30 -2.04 3.44 15.13
N ASN A 31 -1.75 4.73 15.33
CA ASN A 31 -2.28 5.50 16.44
C ASN A 31 -3.65 6.14 16.13
N ASN A 32 -4.07 6.16 14.87
CA ASN A 32 -5.43 6.54 14.51
C ASN A 32 -6.28 5.27 14.40
N ARG A 33 -7.24 5.12 15.31
CA ARG A 33 -8.12 3.93 15.40
C ARG A 33 -8.87 3.66 14.09
N GLU A 34 -9.35 4.71 13.43
CA GLU A 34 -10.10 4.57 12.18
C GLU A 34 -9.20 4.08 11.05
N LEU A 35 -8.00 4.64 10.91
CA LEU A 35 -7.01 4.21 9.94
C LEU A 35 -6.48 2.80 10.23
N PHE A 36 -6.26 2.47 11.50
CA PHE A 36 -5.88 1.11 11.88
C PHE A 36 -6.94 0.11 11.44
N ASN A 37 -8.19 0.36 11.77
CA ASN A 37 -9.30 -0.52 11.41
C ASN A 37 -9.44 -0.63 9.89
N TYR A 38 -9.36 0.49 9.19
CA TYR A 38 -9.49 0.53 7.74
C TYR A 38 -8.41 -0.30 7.01
N TYR A 39 -7.15 -0.19 7.43
CA TYR A 39 -6.04 -0.84 6.75
C TYR A 39 -5.74 -2.26 7.23
N TYR A 40 -5.94 -2.52 8.51
CA TYR A 40 -5.35 -3.70 9.15
C TYR A 40 -6.34 -4.66 9.78
N VAL A 41 -7.62 -4.33 9.89
CA VAL A 41 -8.60 -5.28 10.41
C VAL A 41 -9.16 -6.15 9.31
N ASP A 42 -9.16 -7.46 9.54
CA ASP A 42 -9.64 -8.51 8.64
C ASP A 42 -10.37 -9.57 9.48
N GLY A 43 -11.68 -9.35 9.68
CA GLY A 43 -12.48 -10.14 10.61
C GLY A 43 -11.99 -10.02 12.05
N ASP A 44 -11.74 -11.15 12.70
CA ASP A 44 -11.23 -11.24 14.08
C ASP A 44 -9.71 -11.12 14.17
N MET A 45 -9.05 -10.91 13.05
CA MET A 45 -7.60 -10.83 12.96
C MET A 45 -7.14 -9.46 12.50
N THR A 46 -5.88 -9.15 12.78
CA THR A 46 -5.20 -8.03 12.14
C THR A 46 -4.34 -8.51 10.98
N ASN A 47 -4.01 -7.60 10.06
CA ASN A 47 -3.04 -7.83 9.00
C ASN A 47 -1.61 -7.54 9.51
N PHE A 48 -1.30 -8.06 10.70
CA PHE A 48 0.03 -8.03 11.29
C PHE A 48 0.50 -9.43 11.66
N TYR A 49 1.76 -9.71 11.37
CA TYR A 49 2.51 -10.79 11.95
C TYR A 49 3.57 -10.24 12.89
N VAL A 50 3.77 -10.92 14.01
CA VAL A 50 4.80 -10.59 14.99
C VAL A 50 5.74 -11.77 15.18
N TRP A 51 7.00 -11.46 15.46
CA TRP A 51 7.95 -12.40 16.01
C TRP A 51 7.98 -12.20 17.51
N GLN A 52 7.64 -13.26 18.26
CA GLN A 52 7.56 -13.21 19.70
C GLN A 52 8.43 -14.32 20.32
N GLU A 53 9.24 -13.96 21.30
CA GLU A 53 10.06 -14.89 22.10
C GLU A 53 9.90 -14.58 23.58
N ASN A 54 9.69 -15.62 24.38
CA ASN A 54 9.53 -15.50 25.85
C ASN A 54 8.49 -14.43 26.28
N GLY A 55 7.42 -14.30 25.52
CA GLY A 55 6.38 -13.30 25.78
C GLY A 55 6.67 -11.90 25.24
N GLU A 56 7.87 -11.64 24.72
CA GLU A 56 8.28 -10.35 24.19
C GLU A 56 8.17 -10.30 22.65
N VAL A 57 7.62 -9.20 22.11
CA VAL A 57 7.60 -8.94 20.67
C VAL A 57 8.95 -8.35 20.24
N LEU A 58 9.61 -9.00 19.29
CA LEU A 58 10.92 -8.59 18.78
C LEU A 58 10.87 -7.97 17.38
N ALA A 59 9.86 -8.30 16.60
CA ALA A 59 9.62 -7.68 15.29
C ALA A 59 8.14 -7.74 14.92
N VAL A 60 7.73 -6.80 14.06
CA VAL A 60 6.40 -6.74 13.48
C VAL A 60 6.48 -6.53 11.97
N CYS A 61 5.54 -7.12 11.24
CA CYS A 61 5.35 -6.88 9.82
C CYS A 61 3.85 -6.73 9.53
N GLY A 62 3.47 -5.55 9.04
CA GLY A 62 2.09 -5.20 8.68
C GLY A 62 1.92 -5.12 7.18
N TYR A 63 0.78 -5.57 6.68
CA TYR A 63 0.46 -5.58 5.26
C TYR A 63 -0.96 -5.10 4.97
N ILE A 64 -1.17 -4.69 3.73
CA ILE A 64 -2.47 -4.29 3.19
C ILE A 64 -2.82 -5.26 2.06
N LYS A 65 -4.04 -5.81 2.07
CA LYS A 65 -4.54 -6.67 1.00
C LYS A 65 -4.81 -5.85 -0.26
N CYS A 66 -4.47 -6.40 -1.41
CA CYS A 66 -4.71 -5.80 -2.72
C CYS A 66 -6.02 -6.29 -3.37
N SER A 67 -6.66 -7.32 -2.83
CA SER A 67 -7.95 -7.86 -3.28
C SER A 67 -8.74 -8.46 -2.12
N GLU A 68 -10.02 -8.77 -2.36
CA GLU A 68 -10.88 -9.45 -1.39
C GLU A 68 -10.55 -10.94 -1.26
N GLU A 69 -9.80 -11.50 -2.20
CA GLU A 69 -9.41 -12.91 -2.20
C GLU A 69 -8.71 -13.30 -0.89
N GLU A 70 -8.90 -14.54 -0.45
CA GLU A 70 -8.24 -15.10 0.72
C GLU A 70 -6.71 -15.03 0.58
N LYS A 71 -6.18 -15.47 -0.57
CA LYS A 71 -4.75 -15.39 -0.92
C LYS A 71 -4.46 -14.16 -1.79
N SER A 72 -4.81 -12.99 -1.27
CA SER A 72 -4.57 -11.72 -1.93
C SER A 72 -3.08 -11.46 -2.13
N ASP A 73 -2.73 -10.82 -3.24
CA ASP A 73 -1.47 -10.09 -3.29
C ASP A 73 -1.45 -9.03 -2.19
N ILE A 74 -0.27 -8.75 -1.64
CA ILE A 74 -0.16 -7.87 -0.49
C ILE A 74 0.83 -6.73 -0.71
N TRP A 75 0.60 -5.67 0.05
CA TRP A 75 1.46 -4.51 0.13
C TRP A 75 2.04 -4.42 1.54
N ILE A 76 3.34 -4.62 1.69
CA ILE A 76 4.01 -4.43 2.98
C ILE A 76 4.01 -2.94 3.31
N SER A 77 3.37 -2.59 4.40
CA SER A 77 3.19 -1.20 4.84
C SER A 77 4.07 -0.82 6.03
N ILE A 78 4.33 -1.78 6.92
CA ILE A 78 5.12 -1.59 8.13
C ILE A 78 6.04 -2.80 8.30
N TRP A 79 7.32 -2.52 8.52
CA TRP A 79 8.30 -3.54 8.88
C TRP A 79 9.27 -2.94 9.89
N CYS A 80 9.21 -3.43 11.13
CA CYS A 80 9.98 -2.91 12.23
C CYS A 80 10.51 -4.03 13.12
N ARG A 81 11.69 -3.83 13.67
CA ARG A 81 12.29 -4.72 14.67
C ARG A 81 12.75 -3.94 15.91
N LYS A 82 12.79 -4.59 17.04
CA LYS A 82 13.41 -4.07 18.25
C LYS A 82 14.92 -3.89 18.04
N LYS A 83 15.47 -2.81 18.58
CA LYS A 83 16.92 -2.58 18.57
C LYS A 83 17.63 -3.74 19.29
N GLY A 84 18.65 -4.31 18.67
CA GLY A 84 19.37 -5.47 19.20
C GLY A 84 18.84 -6.83 18.80
N ALA A 85 17.59 -6.96 18.34
CA ALA A 85 17.03 -8.21 17.80
C ALA A 85 17.52 -8.46 16.35
N ASN A 86 18.80 -8.84 16.24
CA ASN A 86 19.45 -9.01 14.94
C ASN A 86 18.91 -10.25 14.19
N GLY A 87 18.68 -10.09 12.89
CA GLY A 87 18.18 -11.16 12.01
C GLY A 87 16.67 -11.44 12.10
N VAL A 88 16.03 -11.19 13.26
CA VAL A 88 14.61 -11.52 13.52
C VAL A 88 13.66 -10.82 12.52
N GLY A 89 13.86 -9.51 12.30
CA GLY A 89 13.04 -8.78 11.35
C GLY A 89 13.17 -9.32 9.91
N LEU A 90 14.38 -9.74 9.52
CA LEU A 90 14.65 -10.30 8.20
C LEU A 90 13.97 -11.67 8.02
N GLN A 91 14.05 -12.52 9.06
CA GLN A 91 13.37 -13.82 9.05
C GLN A 91 11.84 -13.65 8.99
N LEU A 92 11.28 -12.71 9.76
CA LEU A 92 9.85 -12.40 9.70
C LEU A 92 9.45 -11.95 8.30
N MET A 93 10.17 -11.00 7.70
CA MET A 93 9.88 -10.51 6.36
C MET A 93 10.00 -11.62 5.30
N GLY A 94 11.00 -12.50 5.41
CA GLY A 94 11.20 -13.63 4.52
C GLY A 94 10.05 -14.65 4.59
N ALA A 95 9.41 -14.81 5.75
CA ALA A 95 8.30 -15.73 5.93
C ALA A 95 6.95 -15.17 5.44
N MET A 96 6.83 -13.86 5.23
CA MET A 96 5.53 -13.21 4.95
C MET A 96 4.81 -13.80 3.75
N LYS A 97 5.52 -14.14 2.68
CA LYS A 97 4.91 -14.71 1.47
C LYS A 97 4.22 -16.06 1.74
N GLU A 98 4.87 -16.91 2.50
CA GLU A 98 4.33 -18.22 2.90
C GLU A 98 3.16 -18.05 3.88
N LEU A 99 3.33 -17.22 4.90
CA LEU A 99 2.33 -16.97 5.94
C LEU A 99 1.03 -16.36 5.41
N THR A 100 1.11 -15.51 4.39
CA THR A 100 -0.05 -14.85 3.78
C THR A 100 -0.60 -15.61 2.58
N GLY A 101 0.17 -16.56 2.01
CA GLY A 101 -0.15 -17.21 0.73
C GLY A 101 -0.11 -16.27 -0.47
N ALA A 102 0.44 -15.06 -0.33
CA ALA A 102 0.49 -14.07 -1.39
C ALA A 102 1.38 -14.52 -2.56
N ARG A 103 0.90 -14.35 -3.78
CA ARG A 103 1.68 -14.60 -5.00
C ARG A 103 2.70 -13.49 -5.22
N VAL A 104 2.30 -12.25 -4.95
CA VAL A 104 3.12 -11.05 -5.08
C VAL A 104 3.11 -10.26 -3.78
N MET A 105 4.30 -9.86 -3.35
CA MET A 105 4.48 -8.88 -2.28
C MET A 105 5.12 -7.62 -2.86
N SER A 106 4.51 -6.50 -2.58
CA SER A 106 5.00 -5.18 -3.00
C SER A 106 5.26 -4.30 -1.78
N CYS A 107 6.13 -3.32 -1.94
CA CYS A 107 6.41 -2.30 -0.93
C CYS A 107 6.86 -1.02 -1.63
N ASN A 108 6.60 0.14 -1.04
CA ASN A 108 7.16 1.42 -1.49
C ASN A 108 7.78 2.18 -0.32
N ASN A 109 8.37 3.33 -0.61
CA ASN A 109 9.03 4.20 0.39
C ASN A 109 10.10 3.47 1.22
N ILE A 110 10.76 2.49 0.62
CA ILE A 110 11.89 1.81 1.27
C ILE A 110 13.09 2.77 1.33
N ARG A 111 13.79 2.75 2.45
CA ARG A 111 15.01 3.54 2.59
C ARG A 111 16.13 2.93 1.72
N PRO A 112 16.99 3.74 1.08
CA PRO A 112 18.06 3.22 0.23
C PRO A 112 18.95 2.15 0.92
N ASN A 113 19.23 2.33 2.20
CA ASN A 113 20.04 1.38 2.99
C ASN A 113 19.30 0.06 3.30
N THR A 114 18.00 -0.03 3.07
CA THR A 114 17.23 -1.29 3.23
C THR A 114 17.12 -2.08 1.94
N MET A 115 17.48 -1.51 0.79
CA MET A 115 17.40 -2.21 -0.51
C MET A 115 18.25 -3.50 -0.51
N VAL A 116 19.38 -3.50 0.17
CA VAL A 116 20.26 -4.67 0.30
C VAL A 116 19.53 -5.87 0.94
N PHE A 117 18.65 -5.62 1.91
CA PHE A 117 17.87 -6.68 2.56
C PHE A 117 16.79 -7.24 1.65
N TYR A 118 16.14 -6.39 0.85
CA TYR A 118 15.17 -6.84 -0.15
C TYR A 118 15.83 -7.69 -1.24
N ASN A 119 17.00 -7.27 -1.74
CA ASN A 119 17.80 -8.07 -2.68
C ASN A 119 18.20 -9.42 -2.07
N PHE A 120 18.65 -9.42 -0.81
CA PHE A 120 19.02 -10.66 -0.11
C PHE A 120 17.83 -11.63 0.02
N LEU A 121 16.62 -11.11 0.19
CA LEU A 121 15.38 -11.90 0.23
C LEU A 121 14.86 -12.29 -1.16
N GLY A 122 15.55 -11.96 -2.24
CA GLY A 122 15.17 -12.29 -3.61
C GLY A 122 14.11 -11.36 -4.21
N TYR A 123 13.88 -10.19 -3.63
CA TYR A 123 13.02 -9.15 -4.20
C TYR A 123 13.82 -8.25 -5.16
N HIS A 124 13.10 -7.45 -5.96
CA HIS A 124 13.68 -6.53 -6.92
C HIS A 124 13.37 -5.07 -6.51
N PRO A 125 14.14 -4.49 -5.58
CA PRO A 125 14.00 -3.09 -5.21
C PRO A 125 14.60 -2.20 -6.29
N ASP A 126 13.85 -1.18 -6.70
CA ASP A 126 14.31 -0.18 -7.67
C ASP A 126 13.68 1.19 -7.36
N LYS A 127 14.11 2.20 -8.08
CA LYS A 127 13.53 3.53 -8.03
C LYS A 127 12.33 3.60 -8.97
N LEU A 128 11.24 4.19 -8.49
CA LEU A 128 10.12 4.53 -9.33
C LEU A 128 10.43 5.84 -10.06
N ASP A 129 10.12 5.88 -11.36
CA ASP A 129 10.13 7.13 -12.11
C ASP A 129 9.09 8.09 -11.55
N HIS A 130 9.46 9.35 -11.44
CA HIS A 130 8.56 10.39 -10.98
C HIS A 130 8.02 11.19 -12.17
N TYR A 131 6.82 10.87 -12.60
CA TYR A 131 6.11 11.60 -13.63
C TYR A 131 5.31 12.74 -13.01
N TYR A 132 5.45 13.93 -13.56
CA TYR A 132 4.68 15.09 -13.12
C TYR A 132 4.31 16.00 -14.30
N ARG A 133 3.26 16.76 -14.12
CA ARG A 133 2.84 17.80 -15.06
C ARG A 133 2.57 19.08 -14.27
N LEU A 134 3.22 20.15 -14.68
CA LEU A 134 3.02 21.45 -14.09
C LEU A 134 1.92 22.22 -14.83
N ALA A 135 1.03 22.86 -14.09
CA ALA A 135 0.16 23.89 -14.64
C ALA A 135 1.01 25.14 -14.95
N ASP A 136 0.58 25.92 -15.92
CA ASP A 136 1.27 27.19 -16.23
C ASP A 136 0.88 28.28 -15.23
N LEU A 137 1.56 28.25 -14.08
CA LEU A 137 1.36 29.19 -12.97
C LEU A 137 2.65 29.96 -12.71
N PRO A 138 2.56 31.22 -12.23
CA PRO A 138 3.74 32.00 -11.86
C PRO A 138 4.49 31.38 -10.68
N ASN A 139 3.77 30.78 -9.72
CA ASN A 139 4.32 30.19 -8.50
C ASN A 139 3.61 28.88 -8.16
N TYR A 140 4.33 27.98 -7.46
CA TYR A 140 3.82 26.69 -6.97
C TYR A 140 3.90 26.65 -5.44
N LYS A 141 2.77 26.36 -4.79
CA LYS A 141 2.71 26.30 -3.30
C LYS A 141 3.25 24.99 -2.72
N MET A 142 3.15 23.88 -3.49
CA MET A 142 3.45 22.55 -3.01
C MET A 142 4.65 21.90 -3.71
N ALA A 143 5.11 22.45 -4.82
CA ALA A 143 6.21 21.90 -5.59
C ALA A 143 7.42 22.85 -5.57
N VAL A 144 8.59 22.27 -5.33
CA VAL A 144 9.86 22.97 -5.58
C VAL A 144 10.24 22.70 -7.03
N VAL A 145 10.22 23.73 -7.86
CA VAL A 145 10.45 23.63 -9.30
C VAL A 145 11.76 24.34 -9.65
N ASN A 146 12.79 23.58 -9.97
CA ASN A 146 14.08 24.14 -10.38
C ASN A 146 14.07 24.58 -11.86
N ASN A 147 13.46 23.77 -12.73
CA ASN A 147 13.30 24.08 -14.15
C ASN A 147 11.82 23.95 -14.52
N LYS A 148 11.21 25.06 -14.91
CA LYS A 148 9.82 25.08 -15.34
C LYS A 148 9.72 24.67 -16.80
N ILE A 149 9.22 23.45 -17.05
CA ILE A 149 8.89 22.98 -18.39
C ILE A 149 7.38 22.76 -18.46
N ILE A 150 6.71 23.52 -19.28
CA ILE A 150 5.27 23.39 -19.51
C ILE A 150 5.08 22.66 -20.84
N PRO A 151 4.68 21.39 -20.83
CA PRO A 151 4.47 20.65 -22.07
C PRO A 151 3.26 21.23 -22.82
N ARG A 152 3.42 21.47 -24.11
CA ARG A 152 2.28 21.72 -24.97
C ARG A 152 1.50 20.43 -25.16
N CYS A 153 0.22 20.47 -24.84
CA CYS A 153 -0.67 19.34 -25.06
C CYS A 153 -1.65 19.66 -26.17
N GLU A 154 -1.60 18.86 -27.21
CA GLU A 154 -2.65 18.84 -28.22
C GLU A 154 -3.86 18.10 -27.63
N LYS A 155 -5.04 18.67 -27.80
CA LYS A 155 -6.28 18.00 -27.46
C LYS A 155 -6.49 16.87 -28.45
N LYS A 156 -6.66 15.65 -27.94
CA LYS A 156 -7.12 14.52 -28.76
C LYS A 156 -8.64 14.48 -28.70
N PRO A 157 -9.36 14.65 -29.83
CA PRO A 157 -10.82 14.79 -29.83
C PRO A 157 -11.53 13.56 -29.28
N ASP A 158 -10.94 12.37 -29.43
CA ASP A 158 -11.53 11.09 -29.03
C ASP A 158 -11.20 10.70 -27.57
N VAL A 159 -10.46 11.55 -26.84
CA VAL A 159 -10.10 11.32 -25.44
C VAL A 159 -10.85 12.28 -24.53
N TRP A 160 -11.64 11.74 -23.63
CA TRP A 160 -12.39 12.54 -22.66
C TRP A 160 -12.46 11.84 -21.29
N LEU A 161 -12.81 12.59 -20.26
CA LEU A 161 -12.88 12.10 -18.88
C LEU A 161 -14.34 12.01 -18.46
N GLU A 162 -14.71 10.86 -17.90
CA GLU A 162 -15.99 10.65 -17.22
C GLU A 162 -15.74 10.58 -15.71
N LYS A 163 -16.41 11.42 -14.93
CA LYS A 163 -16.41 11.28 -13.47
C LYS A 163 -17.26 10.09 -13.07
N LEU A 164 -16.67 9.10 -12.40
CA LEU A 164 -17.32 7.87 -11.98
C LEU A 164 -17.86 8.06 -10.56
N ALA A 165 -19.18 7.95 -10.40
CA ALA A 165 -19.86 8.27 -9.14
C ALA A 165 -19.63 7.23 -8.05
N ASP A 166 -19.50 5.95 -8.44
CA ASP A 166 -19.37 4.82 -7.54
C ASP A 166 -18.72 3.61 -8.22
N ILE A 167 -18.50 2.55 -7.43
CA ILE A 167 -17.91 1.31 -7.94
C ILE A 167 -18.75 0.58 -8.98
N ASN A 168 -20.07 0.75 -8.99
CA ASN A 168 -20.93 0.11 -9.99
C ASN A 168 -20.70 0.74 -11.35
N ARG A 169 -20.53 2.08 -11.37
CA ARG A 169 -20.16 2.76 -12.61
C ARG A 169 -18.78 2.38 -13.09
N VAL A 170 -17.81 2.19 -12.18
CA VAL A 170 -16.48 1.64 -12.53
C VAL A 170 -16.64 0.28 -13.21
N LYS A 171 -17.35 -0.66 -12.59
CA LYS A 171 -17.59 -2.01 -13.13
C LYS A 171 -18.26 -2.00 -14.51
N ALA A 172 -19.11 -1.02 -14.76
CA ALA A 172 -19.84 -0.92 -16.02
C ALA A 172 -18.97 -0.45 -17.20
N VAL A 173 -17.87 0.28 -16.94
CA VAL A 173 -17.10 0.93 -18.00
C VAL A 173 -15.64 0.52 -18.07
N PHE A 174 -15.09 0.01 -16.98
CA PHE A 174 -13.68 -0.34 -16.86
C PHE A 174 -13.49 -1.80 -16.49
N GLU A 175 -12.79 -2.52 -17.32
CA GLU A 175 -12.37 -3.89 -17.04
C GLU A 175 -10.96 -3.89 -16.43
N ILE A 176 -10.79 -4.58 -15.31
CA ILE A 176 -9.49 -4.69 -14.67
C ILE A 176 -8.58 -5.55 -15.56
N PRO A 177 -7.44 -5.01 -16.02
CA PRO A 177 -6.56 -5.75 -16.91
C PRO A 177 -6.02 -7.03 -16.24
N HIS A 178 -6.05 -8.14 -16.96
CA HIS A 178 -5.47 -9.39 -16.51
C HIS A 178 -3.95 -9.30 -16.39
N GLY A 179 -3.38 -10.02 -15.44
CA GLY A 179 -1.93 -10.16 -15.30
C GLY A 179 -1.22 -9.01 -14.59
N LEU A 180 -1.92 -7.97 -14.17
CA LEU A 180 -1.32 -6.90 -13.34
C LEU A 180 -0.84 -7.47 -12.00
N LYS A 181 0.33 -7.00 -11.57
CA LYS A 181 0.96 -7.40 -10.31
C LYS A 181 1.38 -6.15 -9.52
N PRO A 182 0.94 -5.99 -8.26
CA PRO A 182 -0.06 -6.81 -7.57
C PRO A 182 -1.45 -6.69 -8.20
N HIS A 183 -2.24 -7.77 -8.14
CA HIS A 183 -3.63 -7.74 -8.60
C HIS A 183 -4.48 -6.91 -7.64
N LYS A 184 -5.17 -5.91 -8.20
CA LYS A 184 -6.11 -5.05 -7.46
C LYS A 184 -7.48 -5.20 -8.08
N ASP A 185 -8.42 -5.77 -7.33
CA ASP A 185 -9.78 -6.02 -7.75
C ASP A 185 -10.72 -4.83 -7.54
N TYR A 186 -12.00 -4.97 -7.86
CA TYR A 186 -13.00 -3.93 -7.64
C TYR A 186 -13.25 -3.64 -6.15
N TRP A 187 -13.06 -4.64 -5.27
CA TRP A 187 -13.11 -4.42 -3.83
C TRP A 187 -12.02 -3.44 -3.39
N TYR A 188 -10.78 -3.63 -3.88
CA TYR A 188 -9.67 -2.72 -3.59
C TYR A 188 -9.96 -1.30 -4.09
N ILE A 189 -10.45 -1.17 -5.34
CA ILE A 189 -10.81 0.13 -5.93
C ILE A 189 -11.88 0.81 -5.09
N ASN A 190 -12.94 0.08 -4.74
CA ASN A 190 -14.02 0.60 -3.90
C ASN A 190 -13.50 1.05 -2.53
N LYS A 191 -12.78 0.17 -1.85
CA LYS A 191 -12.21 0.45 -0.54
C LYS A 191 -11.29 1.67 -0.59
N ARG A 192 -10.38 1.73 -1.57
CA ARG A 192 -9.31 2.74 -1.61
C ARG A 192 -9.80 4.12 -2.06
N TYR A 193 -10.73 4.20 -2.98
CA TYR A 193 -11.09 5.45 -3.64
C TYR A 193 -12.50 5.94 -3.33
N PHE A 194 -13.45 5.06 -3.03
CA PHE A 194 -14.81 5.47 -2.72
C PHE A 194 -15.12 5.45 -1.22
N ASN A 195 -14.47 4.55 -0.46
CA ASN A 195 -14.72 4.36 0.98
C ASN A 195 -13.51 4.71 1.87
N TYR A 196 -12.59 5.54 1.38
CA TYR A 196 -11.48 5.99 2.21
C TYR A 196 -11.96 6.98 3.28
N PRO A 197 -11.63 6.78 4.58
CA PRO A 197 -12.29 7.52 5.65
C PRO A 197 -11.89 9.00 5.75
N HIS A 198 -10.68 9.38 5.31
CA HIS A 198 -10.15 10.73 5.55
C HIS A 198 -10.18 11.65 4.34
N TYR A 199 -10.16 11.11 3.12
CA TYR A 199 -10.16 11.90 1.90
C TYR A 199 -11.26 11.46 0.95
N LYS A 200 -11.82 12.40 0.24
CA LYS A 200 -12.66 12.11 -0.91
C LYS A 200 -11.81 12.16 -2.16
N TYR A 201 -11.89 11.10 -2.93
CA TYR A 201 -11.27 11.01 -4.23
C TYR A 201 -12.32 11.26 -5.31
N ASP A 202 -11.95 12.02 -6.33
CA ASP A 202 -12.69 12.06 -7.59
C ASP A 202 -12.05 11.05 -8.52
N VAL A 203 -12.81 10.04 -8.93
CA VAL A 203 -12.35 8.98 -9.82
C VAL A 203 -12.86 9.25 -11.21
N TYR A 204 -11.98 9.21 -12.19
CA TYR A 204 -12.33 9.42 -13.58
C TYR A 204 -11.93 8.23 -14.43
N GLY A 205 -12.83 7.82 -15.34
CA GLY A 205 -12.50 6.94 -16.46
C GLY A 205 -11.96 7.78 -17.61
N VAL A 206 -10.81 7.39 -18.14
CA VAL A 206 -10.26 7.99 -19.37
C VAL A 206 -10.83 7.24 -20.56
N HIS A 207 -11.74 7.85 -21.29
CA HIS A 207 -12.30 7.27 -22.50
C HIS A 207 -11.39 7.51 -23.70
N ASN A 208 -11.22 6.49 -24.54
CA ASN A 208 -10.48 6.56 -25.79
C ASN A 208 -11.11 5.59 -26.80
N GLY A 209 -11.73 6.13 -27.86
CA GLY A 209 -12.31 5.32 -28.92
C GLY A 209 -13.37 4.30 -28.47
N GLY A 210 -14.19 4.63 -27.46
CA GLY A 210 -15.26 3.76 -26.95
C GLY A 210 -14.84 2.79 -25.84
N SER A 211 -13.58 2.79 -25.43
CA SER A 211 -13.10 2.01 -24.28
C SER A 211 -12.60 2.91 -23.15
N VAL A 212 -12.46 2.35 -21.95
CA VAL A 212 -11.86 3.02 -20.76
C VAL A 212 -10.56 2.27 -20.42
N PRO A 213 -9.42 2.66 -21.00
CA PRO A 213 -8.15 1.96 -20.76
C PRO A 213 -7.54 2.19 -19.37
N CYS A 214 -7.92 3.27 -18.68
CA CYS A 214 -7.40 3.54 -17.33
C CYS A 214 -8.36 4.38 -16.49
N LEU A 215 -8.14 4.31 -15.20
CA LEU A 215 -8.74 5.18 -14.18
C LEU A 215 -7.69 6.19 -13.68
N VAL A 216 -8.13 7.41 -13.38
CA VAL A 216 -7.31 8.47 -12.77
C VAL A 216 -8.05 9.12 -11.60
#